data_f71eabd2f9b499b97dbd6dbe743425db
#
_entry.id   f71eabd2f9b499b97dbd6dbe743425db
#
_cell.length_a   1.000
_cell.length_b   1.000
_cell.length_c   1.000
_cell.angle_alpha   90.00
_cell.angle_beta   90.00
_cell.angle_gamma   90.00
#
_symmetry.space_group_name_H-M   'P 1'
#
loop_
_entity.id
_entity.type
_entity.pdbx_description
1 polymer ?
#
loop_
_entity_poly.entity_id
_entity_poly.type
_entity_poly.pdbx_seq_one_letter_code
_entity_poly.pdbx_strand_id
1 'polypeptide(L)'
;MKFRLLLLLLLPISVITAQRSDPGLNNIQIAWQLITNFYVDNVDREDLAREAIEAMLRKLDPHSVLIPADEVKAMNEPLDGNFEGVGIEFTILNDTLTVVSTVVGGPSEKVGIRAGDRIVAINNENVASVGLRNSDVFTMLRGKKGTQVNVSVIRHGKDNQMEFI
;
A
#
# COMPACT_ATOMS: atom_id res chain seq x y z
N MET A 1 74.33 29.77 7.71
CA MET A 1 73.46 28.60 7.82
C MET A 1 72.14 28.93 7.13
N LYS A 2 71.89 28.32 5.96
CA LYS A 2 70.65 28.56 5.14
C LYS A 2 69.71 27.41 5.41
N PHE A 3 68.63 27.65 6.14
CA PHE A 3 67.55 26.69 6.36
C PHE A 3 66.69 26.61 5.08
N ARG A 4 66.74 25.47 4.40
CA ARG A 4 65.82 25.17 3.28
C ARG A 4 64.56 24.57 3.86
N LEU A 5 63.49 25.34 3.86
CA LEU A 5 62.16 24.89 4.25
C LEU A 5 61.61 24.04 3.09
N LEU A 6 61.56 22.73 3.29
CA LEU A 6 60.96 21.78 2.33
C LEU A 6 59.43 21.77 2.60
N LEU A 7 58.68 22.52 1.77
CA LEU A 7 57.23 22.54 1.82
C LEU A 7 56.68 21.25 1.15
N LEU A 8 56.36 20.26 1.98
CA LEU A 8 55.73 19.02 1.48
C LEU A 8 54.29 19.34 1.14
N LEU A 9 53.98 19.48 -0.17
CA LEU A 9 52.62 19.68 -0.67
C LEU A 9 51.84 18.36 -0.57
N LEU A 10 51.10 18.17 0.51
CA LEU A 10 50.14 17.08 0.66
C LEU A 10 48.94 17.35 -0.29
N LEU A 11 48.99 16.80 -1.47
CA LEU A 11 47.80 16.69 -2.35
C LEU A 11 46.84 15.68 -1.76
N PRO A 12 45.59 16.03 -1.49
CA PRO A 12 44.60 15.06 -1.11
C PRO A 12 44.34 14.15 -2.31
N ILE A 13 44.71 12.88 -2.19
CA ILE A 13 44.31 11.84 -3.17
C ILE A 13 42.81 11.66 -2.96
N SER A 14 42.03 12.39 -3.74
CA SER A 14 40.60 12.13 -3.85
C SER A 14 40.44 10.77 -4.53
N VAL A 15 40.16 9.75 -3.71
CA VAL A 15 39.73 8.45 -4.21
C VAL A 15 38.37 8.67 -4.86
N ILE A 16 38.36 8.91 -6.16
CA ILE A 16 37.15 8.87 -6.97
C ILE A 16 36.75 7.39 -7.04
N THR A 17 35.90 6.96 -6.10
CA THR A 17 35.18 5.72 -6.27
C THR A 17 34.28 5.91 -7.47
N ALA A 18 34.68 5.38 -8.61
CA ALA A 18 33.82 5.27 -9.79
C ALA A 18 32.62 4.41 -9.38
N GLN A 19 31.52 5.06 -9.05
CA GLN A 19 30.25 4.40 -8.79
C GLN A 19 29.86 3.72 -10.10
N ARG A 20 29.99 2.38 -10.16
CA ARG A 20 29.47 1.60 -11.28
C ARG A 20 27.97 1.86 -11.31
N SER A 21 27.53 2.69 -12.25
CA SER A 21 26.12 2.89 -12.49
C SER A 21 25.52 1.56 -12.94
N ASP A 22 24.55 1.07 -12.20
CA ASP A 22 23.76 -0.08 -12.61
C ASP A 22 22.98 0.29 -13.88
N PRO A 23 23.19 -0.43 -15.01
CA PRO A 23 22.50 -0.11 -16.26
C PRO A 23 20.97 -0.19 -16.12
N GLY A 24 20.44 -1.10 -15.27
CA GLY A 24 19.03 -1.23 -15.01
C GLY A 24 18.47 0.01 -14.30
N LEU A 25 19.15 0.48 -13.27
CA LEU A 25 18.77 1.70 -12.56
C LEU A 25 18.82 2.92 -13.47
N ASN A 26 19.85 3.02 -14.31
CA ASN A 26 19.98 4.11 -15.28
C ASN A 26 18.81 4.14 -16.28
N ASN A 27 18.37 2.98 -16.77
CA ASN A 27 17.23 2.89 -17.68
C ASN A 27 15.92 3.32 -16.97
N ILE A 28 15.72 2.95 -15.71
CA ILE A 28 14.57 3.40 -14.91
C ILE A 28 14.60 4.93 -14.77
N GLN A 29 15.74 5.51 -14.45
CA GLN A 29 15.87 6.97 -14.32
C GLN A 29 15.59 7.71 -15.63
N ILE A 30 16.09 7.21 -16.76
CA ILE A 30 15.82 7.80 -18.07
C ILE A 30 14.33 7.70 -18.40
N ALA A 31 13.71 6.52 -18.21
CA ALA A 31 12.28 6.34 -18.44
C ALA A 31 11.45 7.29 -17.58
N TRP A 32 11.78 7.40 -16.30
CA TRP A 32 11.15 8.33 -15.38
C TRP A 32 11.21 9.78 -15.87
N GLN A 33 12.41 10.25 -16.27
CA GLN A 33 12.61 11.61 -16.78
C GLN A 33 11.82 11.86 -18.07
N LEU A 34 11.80 10.90 -18.98
CA LEU A 34 11.07 11.03 -20.24
C LEU A 34 9.56 11.11 -19.99
N ILE A 35 9.01 10.25 -19.15
CA ILE A 35 7.59 10.25 -18.84
C ILE A 35 7.21 11.55 -18.11
N THR A 36 7.90 11.90 -17.04
CA THR A 36 7.52 13.05 -16.20
C THR A 36 7.72 14.42 -16.83
N ASN A 37 8.54 14.53 -17.91
CA ASN A 37 8.82 15.80 -18.57
C ASN A 37 8.28 15.91 -19.99
N PHE A 38 8.01 14.80 -20.67
CA PHE A 38 7.68 14.81 -22.10
C PHE A 38 6.41 14.05 -22.45
N TYR A 39 5.75 13.38 -21.48
CA TYR A 39 4.46 12.75 -21.75
C TYR A 39 3.40 13.79 -22.06
N VAL A 40 2.46 13.47 -22.95
CA VAL A 40 1.48 14.42 -23.48
C VAL A 40 0.48 14.88 -22.42
N ASP A 41 0.09 13.97 -21.52
CA ASP A 41 -0.83 14.26 -20.44
C ASP A 41 -0.10 14.53 -19.11
N ASN A 42 -0.77 15.20 -18.19
CA ASN A 42 -0.23 15.42 -16.86
C ASN A 42 -0.16 14.10 -16.08
N VAL A 43 1.02 13.73 -15.62
CA VAL A 43 1.27 12.49 -14.89
C VAL A 43 1.38 12.81 -13.41
N ASP A 44 0.61 12.11 -12.58
CA ASP A 44 0.82 12.08 -11.14
C ASP A 44 2.12 11.32 -10.85
N ARG A 45 3.13 12.05 -10.39
CA ARG A 45 4.47 11.48 -10.16
C ARG A 45 4.50 10.52 -8.97
N GLU A 46 3.69 10.77 -7.96
CA GLU A 46 3.65 9.95 -6.75
C GLU A 46 2.96 8.62 -7.05
N ASP A 47 1.85 8.68 -7.76
CA ASP A 47 1.12 7.49 -8.22
C ASP A 47 1.97 6.64 -9.17
N LEU A 48 2.61 7.27 -10.16
CA LEU A 48 3.51 6.57 -11.08
C LEU A 48 4.68 5.89 -10.36
N ALA A 49 5.27 6.56 -9.35
CA ALA A 49 6.36 5.97 -8.57
C ALA A 49 5.88 4.76 -7.77
N ARG A 50 4.72 4.84 -7.15
CA ARG A 50 4.11 3.75 -6.40
C ARG A 50 3.86 2.54 -7.29
N GLU A 51 3.19 2.72 -8.43
CA GLU A 51 2.92 1.66 -9.40
C GLU A 51 4.20 0.97 -9.91
N ALA A 52 5.25 1.77 -10.17
CA ALA A 52 6.54 1.23 -10.59
C ALA A 52 7.19 0.36 -9.50
N ILE A 53 7.17 0.80 -8.24
CA ILE A 53 7.70 0.03 -7.11
C ILE A 53 6.88 -1.27 -6.91
N GLU A 54 5.57 -1.19 -6.93
CA GLU A 54 4.71 -2.37 -6.81
C GLU A 54 4.95 -3.36 -7.95
N ALA A 55 5.14 -2.89 -9.19
CA ALA A 55 5.47 -3.75 -10.31
C ALA A 55 6.81 -4.49 -10.11
N MET A 56 7.80 -3.83 -9.52
CA MET A 56 9.07 -4.47 -9.15
C MET A 56 8.89 -5.50 -8.04
N LEU A 57 8.14 -5.17 -6.98
CA LEU A 57 7.89 -6.06 -5.85
C LEU A 57 7.14 -7.32 -6.26
N ARG A 58 6.14 -7.21 -7.14
CA ARG A 58 5.42 -8.37 -7.71
C ARG A 58 6.32 -9.39 -8.42
N LYS A 59 7.54 -9.00 -8.82
CA LYS A 59 8.53 -9.91 -9.44
C LYS A 59 9.38 -10.67 -8.42
N LEU A 60 9.35 -10.28 -7.15
CA LEU A 60 10.15 -10.92 -6.10
C LEU A 60 9.39 -12.11 -5.52
N ASP A 61 8.37 -11.85 -4.74
CA ASP A 61 7.54 -12.88 -4.09
C ASP A 61 6.15 -12.30 -3.71
N PRO A 62 5.16 -13.16 -3.39
CA PRO A 62 3.81 -12.70 -3.04
C PRO A 62 3.71 -11.91 -1.72
N HIS A 63 4.74 -11.93 -0.89
CA HIS A 63 4.77 -11.26 0.42
C HIS A 63 5.46 -9.89 0.36
N SER A 64 6.16 -9.61 -0.75
CA SER A 64 6.80 -8.32 -0.98
C SER A 64 5.76 -7.29 -1.42
N VAL A 65 5.34 -6.43 -0.50
CA VAL A 65 4.35 -5.37 -0.74
C VAL A 65 4.90 -4.01 -0.32
N LEU A 66 4.51 -2.96 -1.03
CA LEU A 66 4.72 -1.59 -0.60
C LEU A 66 3.56 -1.19 0.33
N ILE A 67 3.88 -0.76 1.54
CA ILE A 67 2.90 -0.19 2.46
C ILE A 67 3.17 1.32 2.55
N PRO A 68 2.30 2.18 2.02
CA PRO A 68 2.43 3.63 2.14
C PRO A 68 2.42 4.10 3.61
N ALA A 69 3.03 5.24 3.90
CA ALA A 69 3.19 5.73 5.27
C ALA A 69 1.86 6.03 5.99
N ASP A 70 0.86 6.46 5.25
CA ASP A 70 -0.52 6.65 5.72
C ASP A 70 -1.20 5.33 6.07
N GLU A 71 -0.97 4.27 5.28
CA GLU A 71 -1.47 2.93 5.57
C GLU A 71 -0.78 2.31 6.81
N VAL A 72 0.53 2.51 6.99
CA VAL A 72 1.25 2.08 8.20
C VAL A 72 0.62 2.68 9.45
N LYS A 73 0.28 3.97 9.41
CA LYS A 73 -0.40 4.63 10.51
C LYS A 73 -1.77 3.99 10.79
N ALA A 74 -2.55 3.74 9.73
CA ALA A 74 -3.85 3.09 9.84
C ALA A 74 -3.78 1.66 10.39
N MET A 75 -2.74 0.91 10.03
CA MET A 75 -2.49 -0.45 10.54
C MET A 75 -2.08 -0.46 12.03
N ASN A 76 -1.42 0.59 12.50
CA ASN A 76 -0.94 0.69 13.88
C ASN A 76 -2.01 1.24 14.86
N GLU A 77 -3.01 1.98 14.38
CA GLU A 77 -4.08 2.54 15.22
C GLU A 77 -4.83 1.51 16.11
N PRO A 78 -5.11 0.26 15.65
CA PRO A 78 -5.69 -0.75 16.52
C PRO A 78 -4.83 -1.10 17.74
N LEU A 79 -3.50 -0.95 17.63
CA LEU A 79 -2.56 -1.21 18.74
C LEU A 79 -2.61 -0.10 19.80
N ASP A 80 -3.02 1.11 19.41
CA ASP A 80 -3.17 2.26 20.31
C ASP A 80 -4.53 2.30 21.04
N GLY A 81 -5.39 1.28 20.86
CA GLY A 81 -6.68 1.14 21.54
C GLY A 81 -7.79 2.05 21.02
N ASN A 82 -7.54 2.85 20.00
CA ASN A 82 -8.53 3.71 19.34
C ASN A 82 -9.04 3.02 18.05
N PHE A 83 -9.88 2.00 18.23
CA PHE A 83 -10.45 1.28 17.11
C PHE A 83 -11.62 2.05 16.50
N GLU A 84 -11.40 2.71 15.36
CA GLU A 84 -12.43 3.36 14.54
C GLU A 84 -12.66 2.57 13.24
N GLY A 85 -13.57 1.60 13.25
CA GLY A 85 -13.90 0.80 12.07
C GLY A 85 -14.86 -0.34 12.38
N VAL A 86 -15.21 -1.10 11.34
CA VAL A 86 -16.21 -2.19 11.40
C VAL A 86 -15.75 -3.43 12.17
N GLY A 87 -14.47 -3.55 12.49
CA GLY A 87 -13.94 -4.68 13.28
C GLY A 87 -13.75 -5.96 12.49
N ILE A 88 -13.14 -5.88 11.32
CA ILE A 88 -12.69 -7.02 10.54
C ILE A 88 -11.18 -6.94 10.28
N GLU A 89 -10.55 -8.10 10.20
CA GLU A 89 -9.29 -8.31 9.53
C GLU A 89 -9.59 -8.84 8.13
N PHE A 90 -8.93 -8.33 7.11
CA PHE A 90 -9.23 -8.68 5.74
C PHE A 90 -7.97 -8.90 4.89
N THR A 91 -8.14 -9.53 3.77
CA THR A 91 -7.16 -9.60 2.67
C THR A 91 -7.86 -9.40 1.34
N ILE A 92 -7.15 -8.86 0.35
CA ILE A 92 -7.66 -8.80 -1.02
C ILE A 92 -7.14 -10.03 -1.76
N LEU A 93 -8.06 -10.94 -2.09
CA LEU A 93 -7.76 -12.18 -2.80
C LEU A 93 -8.48 -12.20 -4.15
N ASN A 94 -7.74 -12.34 -5.25
CA ASN A 94 -8.29 -12.30 -6.61
C ASN A 94 -9.19 -11.08 -6.83
N ASP A 95 -8.67 -9.90 -6.47
CA ASP A 95 -9.38 -8.62 -6.60
C ASP A 95 -10.75 -8.62 -5.90
N THR A 96 -10.83 -9.28 -4.76
CA THR A 96 -12.05 -9.34 -3.92
C THR A 96 -11.66 -9.25 -2.45
N LEU A 97 -12.33 -8.37 -1.74
CA LEU A 97 -12.16 -8.17 -0.29
C LEU A 97 -12.69 -9.40 0.47
N THR A 98 -11.82 -10.12 1.14
CA THR A 98 -12.15 -11.34 1.88
C THR A 98 -11.89 -11.15 3.37
N VAL A 99 -12.86 -11.46 4.20
CA VAL A 99 -12.75 -11.40 5.67
C VAL A 99 -11.88 -12.56 6.15
N VAL A 100 -10.78 -12.25 6.83
CA VAL A 100 -9.89 -13.23 7.48
C VAL A 100 -10.41 -13.57 8.87
N SER A 101 -10.74 -12.54 9.66
CA SER A 101 -11.30 -12.69 11.00
C SER A 101 -12.15 -11.47 11.37
N THR A 102 -12.99 -11.62 12.40
CA THR A 102 -13.70 -10.52 13.04
C THR A 102 -13.11 -10.25 14.42
N VAL A 103 -13.10 -8.98 14.83
CA VAL A 103 -12.71 -8.61 16.19
C VAL A 103 -13.75 -9.12 17.17
N VAL A 104 -13.32 -9.86 18.20
CA VAL A 104 -14.20 -10.43 19.23
C VAL A 104 -14.95 -9.31 19.95
N GLY A 105 -16.29 -9.43 20.00
CA GLY A 105 -17.18 -8.41 20.55
C GLY A 105 -17.35 -7.16 19.67
N GLY A 106 -16.71 -7.13 18.50
CA GLY A 106 -16.79 -6.04 17.53
C GLY A 106 -18.14 -5.94 16.81
N PRO A 107 -18.38 -4.83 16.08
CA PRO A 107 -19.63 -4.63 15.37
C PRO A 107 -19.88 -5.69 14.29
N SER A 108 -18.89 -6.05 13.49
CA SER A 108 -19.04 -7.05 12.42
C SER A 108 -19.38 -8.45 12.95
N GLU A 109 -18.80 -8.85 14.08
CA GLU A 109 -19.16 -10.13 14.72
C GLU A 109 -20.62 -10.13 15.17
N LYS A 110 -21.08 -9.02 15.77
CA LYS A 110 -22.45 -8.87 16.28
C LYS A 110 -23.50 -8.95 15.20
N VAL A 111 -23.23 -8.42 14.01
CA VAL A 111 -24.17 -8.52 12.87
C VAL A 111 -24.04 -9.84 12.12
N GLY A 112 -23.03 -10.66 12.44
CA GLY A 112 -22.90 -12.02 11.91
C GLY A 112 -22.00 -12.17 10.69
N ILE A 113 -21.12 -11.22 10.42
CA ILE A 113 -20.01 -11.36 9.45
C ILE A 113 -19.04 -12.41 10.00
N ARG A 114 -18.45 -13.23 9.12
CA ARG A 114 -17.58 -14.37 9.49
C ARG A 114 -16.34 -14.44 8.62
N ALA A 115 -15.32 -15.12 9.12
CA ALA A 115 -14.16 -15.49 8.33
C ALA A 115 -14.59 -16.25 7.06
N GLY A 116 -13.98 -15.90 5.92
CA GLY A 116 -14.28 -16.45 4.60
C GLY A 116 -15.41 -15.71 3.86
N ASP A 117 -16.10 -14.74 4.48
CA ASP A 117 -17.03 -13.89 3.76
C ASP A 117 -16.29 -13.03 2.73
N ARG A 118 -16.82 -12.95 1.52
CA ARG A 118 -16.31 -12.12 0.45
C ARG A 118 -17.18 -10.88 0.31
N ILE A 119 -16.63 -9.72 0.64
CA ILE A 119 -17.34 -8.45 0.52
C ILE A 119 -17.31 -8.02 -0.94
N VAL A 120 -18.49 -7.84 -1.51
CA VAL A 120 -18.66 -7.50 -2.93
C VAL A 120 -19.21 -6.09 -3.14
N ALA A 121 -19.85 -5.50 -2.14
CA ALA A 121 -20.22 -4.09 -2.17
C ALA A 121 -20.15 -3.47 -0.79
N ILE A 122 -19.83 -2.16 -0.74
CA ILE A 122 -19.82 -1.31 0.44
C ILE A 122 -20.67 -0.08 0.12
N ASN A 123 -21.67 0.23 0.93
CA ASN A 123 -22.63 1.34 0.71
C ASN A 123 -23.23 1.32 -0.71
N ASN A 124 -23.54 0.14 -1.24
CA ASN A 124 -24.03 -0.12 -2.60
C ASN A 124 -23.01 0.13 -3.72
N GLU A 125 -21.77 0.45 -3.42
CA GLU A 125 -20.70 0.55 -4.39
C GLU A 125 -19.98 -0.81 -4.55
N ASN A 126 -19.83 -1.27 -5.81
CA ASN A 126 -19.15 -2.54 -6.09
C ASN A 126 -17.66 -2.42 -5.77
N VAL A 127 -17.17 -3.38 -4.97
CA VAL A 127 -15.75 -3.45 -4.57
C VAL A 127 -15.07 -4.76 -5.00
N ALA A 128 -15.71 -5.54 -5.87
CA ALA A 128 -15.15 -6.78 -6.41
C ALA A 128 -14.73 -6.59 -7.86
N SER A 129 -13.53 -7.04 -8.23
CA SER A 129 -12.96 -6.97 -9.58
C SER A 129 -12.86 -5.54 -10.15
N VAL A 130 -12.42 -4.60 -9.28
CA VAL A 130 -12.30 -3.17 -9.63
C VAL A 130 -10.87 -2.63 -9.39
N GLY A 131 -9.89 -3.51 -9.12
CA GLY A 131 -8.52 -3.10 -8.77
C GLY A 131 -8.45 -2.49 -7.36
N LEU A 132 -9.23 -3.04 -6.43
CA LEU A 132 -9.34 -2.53 -5.05
C LEU A 132 -8.00 -2.55 -4.34
N ARG A 133 -7.64 -1.46 -3.67
CA ARG A 133 -6.45 -1.33 -2.84
C ARG A 133 -6.82 -1.34 -1.36
N ASN A 134 -5.86 -1.70 -0.50
CA ASN A 134 -6.06 -1.67 0.95
C ASN A 134 -6.47 -0.28 1.46
N SER A 135 -5.86 0.80 0.92
CA SER A 135 -6.23 2.19 1.24
C SER A 135 -7.69 2.51 0.96
N ASP A 136 -8.23 2.00 -0.15
CA ASP A 136 -9.61 2.22 -0.54
C ASP A 136 -10.55 1.53 0.46
N VAL A 137 -10.23 0.28 0.85
CA VAL A 137 -10.97 -0.47 1.86
C VAL A 137 -10.99 0.26 3.21
N PHE A 138 -9.82 0.72 3.67
CA PHE A 138 -9.75 1.48 4.92
C PHE A 138 -10.61 2.74 4.87
N THR A 139 -10.58 3.48 3.76
CA THR A 139 -11.40 4.69 3.59
C THR A 139 -12.90 4.39 3.61
N MET A 140 -13.33 3.28 2.98
CA MET A 140 -14.74 2.90 2.88
C MET A 140 -15.31 2.31 4.18
N LEU A 141 -14.49 1.56 4.95
CA LEU A 141 -14.92 0.85 6.16
C LEU A 141 -14.62 1.61 7.45
N ARG A 142 -13.86 2.70 7.38
CA ARG A 142 -13.57 3.56 8.52
C ARG A 142 -14.70 4.57 8.71
N GLY A 143 -15.03 4.85 9.96
CA GLY A 143 -16.02 5.87 10.29
C GLY A 143 -15.99 6.22 11.76
N LYS A 144 -16.52 7.40 12.11
CA LYS A 144 -16.66 7.81 13.51
C LYS A 144 -17.53 6.80 14.26
N LYS A 145 -17.22 6.58 15.54
CA LYS A 145 -18.01 5.69 16.41
C LYS A 145 -19.50 6.04 16.32
N GLY A 146 -20.32 5.03 16.00
CA GLY A 146 -21.77 5.18 15.83
C GLY A 146 -22.25 5.45 14.40
N THR A 147 -21.33 5.59 13.41
CA THR A 147 -21.73 5.56 12.00
C THR A 147 -22.01 4.12 11.55
N GLN A 148 -22.90 3.97 10.60
CA GLN A 148 -23.25 2.67 10.01
C GLN A 148 -22.68 2.59 8.59
N VAL A 149 -22.28 1.38 8.19
CA VAL A 149 -21.89 1.06 6.83
C VAL A 149 -22.67 -0.18 6.38
N ASN A 150 -23.20 -0.12 5.16
CA ASN A 150 -23.88 -1.27 4.56
C ASN A 150 -22.84 -2.12 3.81
N VAL A 151 -22.78 -3.41 4.12
CA VAL A 151 -21.83 -4.34 3.53
C VAL A 151 -22.57 -5.53 2.94
N SER A 152 -22.37 -5.75 1.64
CA SER A 152 -22.92 -6.90 0.92
C SER A 152 -21.86 -7.98 0.77
N VAL A 153 -22.17 -9.20 1.20
CA VAL A 153 -21.22 -10.31 1.19
C VAL A 153 -21.76 -11.54 0.45
N ILE A 154 -20.83 -12.29 -0.13
CA ILE A 154 -21.06 -13.63 -0.64
C ILE A 154 -20.36 -14.62 0.30
N ARG A 155 -21.12 -15.56 0.86
CA ARG A 155 -20.62 -16.61 1.76
C ARG A 155 -20.60 -17.96 1.06
N HIS A 156 -19.51 -18.70 1.21
CA HIS A 156 -19.41 -20.05 0.66
C HIS A 156 -20.56 -20.94 1.15
N GLY A 157 -21.21 -21.66 0.24
CA GLY A 157 -22.38 -22.51 0.55
C GLY A 157 -23.71 -21.75 0.73
N LYS A 158 -23.77 -20.49 0.36
CA LYS A 158 -25.00 -19.71 0.26
C LYS A 158 -25.14 -19.18 -1.16
N ASP A 159 -26.32 -19.38 -1.76
CA ASP A 159 -26.59 -18.97 -3.15
C ASP A 159 -26.93 -17.47 -3.26
N ASN A 160 -27.31 -16.85 -2.15
CA ASN A 160 -27.73 -15.45 -2.13
C ASN A 160 -26.70 -14.55 -1.48
N GLN A 161 -26.55 -13.33 -2.01
CA GLN A 161 -25.87 -12.23 -1.38
C GLN A 161 -26.60 -11.85 -0.08
N MET A 162 -25.84 -11.56 0.96
CA MET A 162 -26.33 -11.15 2.29
C MET A 162 -25.90 -9.72 2.56
N GLU A 163 -26.79 -8.96 3.21
CA GLU A 163 -26.52 -7.57 3.58
C GLU A 163 -26.41 -7.46 5.11
N PHE A 164 -25.44 -6.66 5.54
CA PHE A 164 -25.17 -6.33 6.95
C PHE A 164 -25.04 -4.82 7.11
N ILE A 165 -25.56 -4.27 8.22
CA ILE A 165 -25.50 -2.84 8.55
C ILE A 165 -24.92 -2.67 9.95
#